data_7d80c929c86830fe96ed58da7e191b7f
#
_entry.id   7d80c929c86830fe96ed58da7e191b7f
#
_cell.length_a   1.000
_cell.length_b   1.000
_cell.length_c   1.000
_cell.angle_alpha   90.00
_cell.angle_beta   90.00
_cell.angle_gamma   90.00
#
_symmetry.space_group_name_H-M   'P 1'
#
loop_
_entity.id
_entity.type
_entity.pdbx_description
1 polymer ?
#
loop_
_entity_poly.entity_id
_entity_poly.type
_entity_poly.pdbx_seq_one_letter_code
_entity_poly.pdbx_strand_id
1 'polypeptide(L)'
;DVCSSDLELQNRNYNQNEHTSTVEIGSEAGIKAFLSNVFTYMAGALSITGVIAYLFGTNESLLSYLVNYETGSMTILGWAVMFAPLAFVLVMSLSFNKLSSFTLLGLFIAYSAVMGMSMSFIFLIYTGGSIASTFGITAATFGVMAILGYTTKQDLTKFGAILMMAVIGIIIAMVVNFFIGSSMMDLIISCLGVLIFTGLTAYDVQKLKRIGSGVEFGAESTNKLAIMGALNLYLDFVNLFMFLLRLFGDR
;
A
#
# COMPACT_ATOMS: atom_id res chain seq x y z
N ASP A 1 -38.84 -14.41 -49.77
CA ASP A 1 -38.65 -15.17 -48.50
C ASP A 1 -37.21 -15.40 -48.08
N VAL A 2 -36.23 -15.16 -48.96
CA VAL A 2 -34.79 -15.31 -48.67
C VAL A 2 -34.22 -14.08 -47.91
N CYS A 3 -34.83 -12.92 -48.05
CA CYS A 3 -34.35 -11.67 -47.44
C CYS A 3 -34.65 -11.52 -45.93
N SER A 4 -35.61 -12.31 -45.42
CA SER A 4 -36.01 -12.26 -43.99
C SER A 4 -35.10 -13.11 -43.12
N SER A 5 -34.58 -14.23 -43.64
CA SER A 5 -33.68 -15.13 -42.90
C SER A 5 -32.27 -14.56 -42.71
N ASP A 6 -31.78 -13.76 -43.68
CA ASP A 6 -30.48 -13.14 -43.61
C ASP A 6 -30.44 -11.99 -42.57
N LEU A 7 -31.54 -11.28 -42.42
CA LEU A 7 -31.70 -10.21 -41.38
C LEU A 7 -31.79 -10.81 -39.97
N GLU A 8 -32.44 -11.98 -39.83
CA GLU A 8 -32.49 -12.66 -38.53
C GLU A 8 -31.14 -13.27 -38.12
N LEU A 9 -30.37 -13.80 -39.08
CA LEU A 9 -29.03 -14.30 -38.83
C LEU A 9 -28.06 -13.16 -38.55
N GLN A 10 -28.21 -12.02 -39.21
CA GLN A 10 -27.40 -10.84 -38.95
C GLN A 10 -27.69 -10.23 -37.57
N ASN A 11 -28.95 -10.16 -37.16
CA ASN A 11 -29.38 -9.74 -35.83
C ASN A 11 -28.94 -10.72 -34.72
N ARG A 12 -28.92 -12.02 -34.99
CA ARG A 12 -28.37 -13.02 -34.05
C ARG A 12 -26.86 -12.88 -33.88
N ASN A 13 -26.12 -12.65 -34.96
CA ASN A 13 -24.69 -12.40 -34.92
C ASN A 13 -24.34 -11.07 -34.25
N TYR A 14 -25.18 -10.03 -34.43
CA TYR A 14 -25.00 -8.75 -33.72
C TYR A 14 -25.23 -8.90 -32.22
N ASN A 15 -26.29 -9.59 -31.81
CA ASN A 15 -26.56 -9.89 -30.39
C ASN A 15 -25.57 -10.89 -29.75
N GLN A 16 -24.94 -11.78 -30.53
CA GLN A 16 -23.91 -12.66 -30.01
C GLN A 16 -22.55 -11.96 -29.85
N ASN A 17 -22.25 -10.91 -30.64
CA ASN A 17 -21.05 -10.13 -30.49
C ASN A 17 -21.17 -9.03 -29.40
N GLU A 18 -22.35 -8.66 -28.94
CA GLU A 18 -22.55 -7.80 -27.75
C GLU A 18 -22.40 -8.56 -26.43
N HIS A 19 -22.37 -9.90 -26.44
CA HIS A 19 -21.99 -10.70 -25.27
C HIS A 19 -20.48 -10.73 -24.99
N THR A 20 -19.69 -9.92 -25.72
CA THR A 20 -18.27 -9.75 -25.41
C THR A 20 -18.12 -8.74 -24.28
N SER A 21 -18.14 -9.26 -23.06
CA SER A 21 -17.62 -8.65 -21.84
C SER A 21 -18.20 -7.29 -21.39
N THR A 22 -19.51 -7.17 -21.28
CA THR A 22 -20.07 -6.34 -20.22
C THR A 22 -19.87 -7.12 -18.92
N VAL A 23 -18.72 -6.93 -18.26
CA VAL A 23 -18.60 -7.30 -16.84
C VAL A 23 -19.66 -6.47 -16.14
N GLU A 24 -20.76 -7.09 -15.70
CA GLU A 24 -21.84 -6.40 -15.00
C GLU A 24 -21.24 -5.59 -13.87
N ILE A 25 -21.57 -4.29 -13.84
CA ILE A 25 -21.21 -3.40 -12.75
C ILE A 25 -21.66 -4.08 -11.45
N GLY A 26 -20.72 -4.36 -10.52
CA GLY A 26 -21.04 -5.08 -9.28
C GLY A 26 -20.94 -6.61 -9.35
N SER A 27 -20.52 -7.20 -10.48
CA SER A 27 -20.29 -8.65 -10.52
C SER A 27 -19.18 -9.07 -9.59
N GLU A 28 -19.30 -10.26 -8.95
CA GLU A 28 -18.21 -10.81 -8.11
C GLU A 28 -16.89 -10.95 -8.87
N ALA A 29 -16.95 -11.25 -10.18
CA ALA A 29 -15.77 -11.34 -11.04
C ALA A 29 -15.08 -9.98 -11.18
N GLY A 30 -15.85 -8.89 -11.32
CA GLY A 30 -15.35 -7.52 -11.38
C GLY A 30 -14.65 -7.08 -10.11
N ILE A 31 -15.27 -7.34 -8.96
CA ILE A 31 -14.67 -7.03 -7.65
C ILE A 31 -13.36 -7.80 -7.46
N LYS A 32 -13.33 -9.09 -7.76
CA LYS A 32 -12.14 -9.93 -7.64
C LYS A 32 -11.00 -9.44 -8.54
N ALA A 33 -11.29 -9.08 -9.78
CA ALA A 33 -10.27 -8.58 -10.69
C ALA A 33 -9.76 -7.18 -10.28
N PHE A 34 -10.63 -6.27 -9.80
CA PHE A 34 -10.21 -4.99 -9.24
C PHE A 34 -9.25 -5.18 -8.05
N LEU A 35 -9.63 -6.00 -7.08
CA LEU A 35 -8.78 -6.29 -5.92
C LEU A 35 -7.48 -6.99 -6.31
N SER A 36 -7.53 -7.92 -7.26
CA SER A 36 -6.32 -8.57 -7.80
C SER A 36 -5.33 -7.54 -8.35
N ASN A 37 -5.81 -6.55 -9.10
CA ASN A 37 -4.97 -5.46 -9.60
C ASN A 37 -4.38 -4.62 -8.45
N VAL A 38 -5.19 -4.29 -7.45
CA VAL A 38 -4.72 -3.55 -6.25
C VAL A 38 -3.59 -4.31 -5.56
N PHE A 39 -3.78 -5.61 -5.27
CA PHE A 39 -2.75 -6.44 -4.62
C PHE A 39 -1.52 -6.64 -5.51
N THR A 40 -1.68 -6.73 -6.83
CA THR A 40 -0.56 -6.84 -7.78
C THR A 40 0.30 -5.58 -7.76
N TYR A 41 -0.31 -4.39 -7.82
CA TYR A 41 0.42 -3.13 -7.71
C TYR A 41 1.11 -2.98 -6.35
N MET A 42 0.43 -3.33 -5.26
CA MET A 42 1.00 -3.31 -3.91
C MET A 42 2.21 -4.25 -3.79
N ALA A 43 2.07 -5.51 -4.25
CA ALA A 43 3.14 -6.50 -4.19
C ALA A 43 4.35 -6.08 -5.04
N GLY A 44 4.12 -5.53 -6.24
CA GLY A 44 5.16 -4.95 -7.08
C GLY A 44 5.90 -3.81 -6.38
N ALA A 45 5.16 -2.89 -5.76
CA ALA A 45 5.73 -1.78 -5.00
C ALA A 45 6.55 -2.25 -3.79
N LEU A 46 6.04 -3.22 -3.01
CA LEU A 46 6.78 -3.81 -1.88
C LEU A 46 8.05 -4.53 -2.34
N SER A 47 8.01 -5.22 -3.49
CA SER A 47 9.18 -5.88 -4.07
C SER A 47 10.26 -4.87 -4.46
N ILE A 48 9.89 -3.77 -5.11
CA ILE A 48 10.81 -2.67 -5.44
C ILE A 48 11.42 -2.10 -4.17
N THR A 49 10.59 -1.79 -3.18
CA THR A 49 11.03 -1.25 -1.89
C THR A 49 12.01 -2.21 -1.19
N GLY A 50 11.68 -3.50 -1.12
CA GLY A 50 12.53 -4.49 -0.46
C GLY A 50 13.89 -4.67 -1.16
N VAL A 51 13.90 -4.74 -2.50
CA VAL A 51 15.15 -4.84 -3.28
C VAL A 51 16.03 -3.61 -3.07
N ILE A 52 15.46 -2.42 -3.17
CA ILE A 52 16.22 -1.16 -3.00
C ILE A 52 16.70 -1.00 -1.55
N ALA A 53 15.86 -1.31 -0.56
CA ALA A 53 16.25 -1.27 0.85
C ALA A 53 17.42 -2.23 1.14
N TYR A 54 17.37 -3.43 0.59
CA TYR A 54 18.45 -4.41 0.71
C TYR A 54 19.75 -3.93 0.04
N LEU A 55 19.67 -3.45 -1.22
CA LEU A 55 20.84 -2.96 -1.96
C LEU A 55 21.54 -1.80 -1.24
N PHE A 56 20.77 -0.81 -0.79
CA PHE A 56 21.33 0.33 -0.06
C PHE A 56 21.77 -0.04 1.35
N GLY A 57 21.03 -0.91 2.04
CA GLY A 57 21.32 -1.29 3.42
C GLY A 57 22.53 -2.21 3.58
N THR A 58 22.90 -2.98 2.52
CA THR A 58 24.04 -3.93 2.56
C THR A 58 25.28 -3.44 1.81
N ASN A 59 25.17 -2.38 1.01
CA ASN A 59 26.28 -1.83 0.25
C ASN A 59 26.74 -0.49 0.85
N GLU A 60 27.93 -0.50 1.48
CA GLU A 60 28.50 0.68 2.14
C GLU A 60 28.67 1.87 1.16
N SER A 61 29.06 1.59 -0.09
CA SER A 61 29.22 2.66 -1.10
C SER A 61 27.90 3.36 -1.44
N LEU A 62 26.77 2.64 -1.45
CA LEU A 62 25.45 3.22 -1.66
C LEU A 62 24.95 3.94 -0.40
N LEU A 63 25.17 3.35 0.75
CA LEU A 63 24.74 3.92 2.03
C LEU A 63 25.52 5.19 2.38
N SER A 64 26.78 5.33 1.93
CA SER A 64 27.60 6.54 2.13
C SER A 64 27.00 7.81 1.47
N TYR A 65 26.15 7.66 0.45
CA TYR A 65 25.39 8.80 -0.07
C TYR A 65 24.33 9.32 0.91
N LEU A 66 23.81 8.47 1.80
CA LEU A 66 22.75 8.79 2.74
C LEU A 66 23.29 9.13 4.14
N VAL A 67 24.39 8.49 4.55
CA VAL A 67 25.00 8.65 5.87
C VAL A 67 26.49 8.94 5.71
N ASN A 68 26.97 9.97 6.41
CA ASN A 68 28.39 10.25 6.50
C ASN A 68 28.99 9.42 7.65
N TYR A 69 29.82 8.43 7.32
CA TYR A 69 30.45 7.54 8.30
C TYR A 69 31.49 8.24 9.20
N GLU A 70 32.10 9.34 8.73
CA GLU A 70 33.09 10.08 9.53
C GLU A 70 32.44 10.87 10.66
N THR A 71 31.27 11.44 10.40
CA THR A 71 30.56 12.28 11.37
C THR A 71 29.41 11.55 12.07
N GLY A 72 29.02 10.38 11.59
CA GLY A 72 27.84 9.62 12.05
C GLY A 72 26.50 10.32 11.76
N SER A 73 26.50 11.37 10.91
CA SER A 73 25.32 12.19 10.63
C SER A 73 24.72 11.86 9.27
N MET A 74 23.41 12.11 9.11
CA MET A 74 22.77 12.02 7.81
C MET A 74 23.26 13.11 6.85
N THR A 75 23.48 12.76 5.61
CA THR A 75 23.75 13.72 4.52
C THR A 75 22.49 14.50 4.18
N ILE A 76 22.64 15.58 3.39
CA ILE A 76 21.49 16.35 2.87
C ILE A 76 20.57 15.41 2.04
N LEU A 77 21.17 14.51 1.25
CA LEU A 77 20.42 13.49 0.50
C LEU A 77 19.70 12.52 1.43
N GLY A 78 20.32 12.08 2.52
CA GLY A 78 19.70 11.22 3.53
C GLY A 78 18.45 11.85 4.14
N TRP A 79 18.54 13.14 4.49
CA TRP A 79 17.38 13.89 4.98
C TRP A 79 16.29 14.03 3.91
N ALA A 80 16.68 14.34 2.66
CA ALA A 80 15.72 14.42 1.56
C ALA A 80 14.99 13.10 1.35
N VAL A 81 15.71 11.97 1.30
CA VAL A 81 15.14 10.63 1.13
C VAL A 81 14.23 10.23 2.29
N MET A 82 14.54 10.66 3.52
CA MET A 82 13.69 10.36 4.69
C MET A 82 12.33 11.08 4.63
N PHE A 83 12.28 12.32 4.13
CA PHE A 83 11.03 13.09 4.04
C PHE A 83 10.32 12.98 2.69
N ALA A 84 11.02 12.57 1.63
CA ALA A 84 10.45 12.46 0.28
C ALA A 84 9.21 11.55 0.20
N PRO A 85 9.12 10.37 0.90
CA PRO A 85 7.92 9.56 0.86
C PRO A 85 6.65 10.32 1.25
N LEU A 86 6.73 11.19 2.25
CA LEU A 86 5.60 12.04 2.65
C LEU A 86 5.18 13.00 1.53
N ALA A 87 6.16 13.63 0.87
CA ALA A 87 5.88 14.52 -0.26
C ALA A 87 5.22 13.77 -1.43
N PHE A 88 5.69 12.56 -1.76
CA PHE A 88 5.08 11.73 -2.80
C PHE A 88 3.61 11.40 -2.51
N VAL A 89 3.29 10.97 -1.29
CA VAL A 89 1.91 10.67 -0.87
C VAL A 89 1.03 11.91 -1.00
N LEU A 90 1.51 13.07 -0.56
CA LEU A 90 0.78 14.33 -0.69
C LEU A 90 0.53 14.72 -2.16
N VAL A 91 1.56 14.63 -3.01
CA VAL A 91 1.44 14.92 -4.44
C VAL A 91 0.44 13.98 -5.11
N MET A 92 0.55 12.68 -4.88
CA MET A 92 -0.36 11.68 -5.46
C MET A 92 -1.81 11.90 -4.99
N SER A 93 -2.02 12.19 -3.72
CA SER A 93 -3.35 12.41 -3.14
C SER A 93 -3.99 13.72 -3.63
N LEU A 94 -3.25 14.82 -3.59
CA LEU A 94 -3.78 16.15 -3.99
C LEU A 94 -3.97 16.28 -5.51
N SER A 95 -3.14 15.60 -6.29
CA SER A 95 -3.17 15.68 -7.75
C SER A 95 -3.93 14.53 -8.41
N PHE A 96 -4.61 13.66 -7.64
CA PHE A 96 -5.31 12.48 -8.13
C PHE A 96 -6.21 12.74 -9.34
N ASN A 97 -7.01 13.81 -9.29
CA ASN A 97 -7.97 14.17 -10.36
C ASN A 97 -7.28 14.68 -11.63
N LYS A 98 -6.06 15.21 -11.52
CA LYS A 98 -5.33 15.85 -12.63
C LYS A 98 -4.37 14.90 -13.34
N LEU A 99 -3.91 13.85 -12.67
CA LEU A 99 -2.91 12.92 -13.17
C LEU A 99 -3.57 11.82 -14.01
N SER A 100 -2.90 11.38 -15.08
CA SER A 100 -3.28 10.17 -15.81
C SER A 100 -2.94 8.92 -14.99
N SER A 101 -3.58 7.78 -15.30
CA SER A 101 -3.27 6.49 -14.65
C SER A 101 -1.79 6.11 -14.84
N PHE A 102 -1.23 6.38 -16.02
CA PHE A 102 0.19 6.11 -16.30
C PHE A 102 1.12 6.95 -15.43
N THR A 103 0.85 8.25 -15.29
CA THR A 103 1.64 9.15 -14.45
C THR A 103 1.53 8.75 -12.97
N LEU A 104 0.32 8.39 -12.52
CA LEU A 104 0.09 7.95 -11.14
C LEU A 104 0.86 6.66 -10.82
N LEU A 105 0.88 5.70 -11.76
CA LEU A 105 1.66 4.48 -11.63
C LEU A 105 3.17 4.78 -11.59
N GLY A 106 3.65 5.65 -12.47
CA GLY A 106 5.06 6.09 -12.47
C GLY A 106 5.47 6.74 -11.15
N LEU A 107 4.61 7.60 -10.58
CA LEU A 107 4.83 8.19 -9.25
C LEU A 107 4.82 7.14 -8.15
N PHE A 108 3.95 6.13 -8.23
CA PHE A 108 3.92 5.05 -7.24
C PHE A 108 5.17 4.16 -7.29
N ILE A 109 5.70 3.89 -8.48
CA ILE A 109 6.98 3.18 -8.64
C ILE A 109 8.14 4.03 -8.09
N ALA A 110 8.20 5.32 -8.43
CA ALA A 110 9.20 6.24 -7.89
C ALA A 110 9.13 6.35 -6.36
N TYR A 111 7.92 6.47 -5.82
CA TYR A 111 7.65 6.43 -4.39
C TYR A 111 8.20 5.16 -3.74
N SER A 112 7.95 3.97 -4.34
CA SER A 112 8.42 2.68 -3.82
C SER A 112 9.95 2.61 -3.77
N ALA A 113 10.62 3.19 -4.78
CA ALA A 113 12.07 3.27 -4.82
C ALA A 113 12.63 4.18 -3.72
N VAL A 114 12.06 5.38 -3.56
CA VAL A 114 12.47 6.33 -2.51
C VAL A 114 12.19 5.78 -1.13
N MET A 115 11.05 5.11 -0.94
CA MET A 115 10.72 4.44 0.31
C MET A 115 11.72 3.31 0.64
N GLY A 116 12.17 2.56 -0.38
CA GLY A 116 13.23 1.56 -0.23
C GLY A 116 14.55 2.17 0.26
N MET A 117 14.97 3.29 -0.33
CA MET A 117 16.15 4.03 0.14
C MET A 117 15.96 4.52 1.59
N SER A 118 14.78 5.05 1.92
CA SER A 118 14.47 5.47 3.30
C SER A 118 14.48 4.29 4.27
N MET A 119 13.98 3.13 3.87
CA MET A 119 13.97 1.94 4.71
C MET A 119 15.35 1.26 4.84
N SER A 120 16.35 1.62 4.03
CA SER A 120 17.69 1.04 4.15
C SER A 120 18.34 1.29 5.52
N PHE A 121 17.94 2.35 6.22
CA PHE A 121 18.43 2.64 7.57
C PHE A 121 18.10 1.55 8.61
N ILE A 122 17.07 0.71 8.36
CA ILE A 122 16.75 -0.39 9.28
C ILE A 122 17.87 -1.43 9.35
N PHE A 123 18.65 -1.61 8.27
CA PHE A 123 19.77 -2.52 8.22
C PHE A 123 20.97 -2.08 9.09
N LEU A 124 21.02 -0.80 9.50
CA LEU A 124 21.98 -0.28 10.46
C LEU A 124 21.63 -0.64 11.90
N ILE A 125 20.36 -0.94 12.17
CA ILE A 125 19.81 -1.11 13.52
C ILE A 125 19.47 -2.57 13.80
N TYR A 126 18.89 -3.26 12.81
CA TYR A 126 18.34 -4.62 12.96
C TYR A 126 19.11 -5.63 12.12
N THR A 127 19.19 -6.86 12.60
CA THR A 127 19.81 -7.96 11.85
C THR A 127 18.96 -8.33 10.63
N GLY A 128 19.61 -8.75 9.53
CA GLY A 128 18.91 -9.17 8.32
C GLY A 128 17.92 -10.34 8.56
N GLY A 129 18.26 -11.26 9.45
CA GLY A 129 17.37 -12.36 9.84
C GLY A 129 16.10 -11.86 10.54
N SER A 130 16.24 -10.87 11.41
CA SER A 130 15.11 -10.26 12.11
C SER A 130 14.21 -9.46 11.17
N ILE A 131 14.79 -8.73 10.22
CA ILE A 131 14.04 -8.01 9.18
C ILE A 131 13.22 -9.00 8.34
N ALA A 132 13.84 -10.11 7.89
CA ALA A 132 13.16 -11.11 7.05
C ALA A 132 12.04 -11.84 7.81
N SER A 133 12.28 -12.26 9.05
CA SER A 133 11.28 -12.94 9.88
C SER A 133 10.09 -12.02 10.20
N THR A 134 10.37 -10.77 10.57
CA THR A 134 9.31 -9.77 10.83
C THR A 134 8.51 -9.45 9.56
N PHE A 135 9.16 -9.39 8.39
CA PHE A 135 8.46 -9.23 7.12
C PHE A 135 7.49 -10.39 6.86
N GLY A 136 7.92 -11.64 7.12
CA GLY A 136 7.06 -12.82 7.01
C GLY A 136 5.86 -12.77 7.97
N ILE A 137 6.08 -12.37 9.23
CA ILE A 137 5.01 -12.20 10.22
C ILE A 137 4.04 -11.10 9.78
N THR A 138 4.57 -9.99 9.28
CA THR A 138 3.73 -8.88 8.75
C THR A 138 2.88 -9.36 7.59
N ALA A 139 3.46 -10.08 6.63
CA ALA A 139 2.75 -10.60 5.47
C ALA A 139 1.64 -11.59 5.88
N ALA A 140 1.90 -12.45 6.84
CA ALA A 140 0.90 -13.37 7.38
C ALA A 140 -0.25 -12.61 8.08
N THR A 141 0.07 -11.68 8.97
CA THR A 141 -0.91 -10.85 9.70
C THR A 141 -1.76 -10.03 8.73
N PHE A 142 -1.11 -9.35 7.79
CA PHE A 142 -1.77 -8.57 6.74
C PHE A 142 -2.70 -9.46 5.88
N GLY A 143 -2.23 -10.63 5.45
CA GLY A 143 -3.01 -11.56 4.64
C GLY A 143 -4.26 -12.05 5.36
N VAL A 144 -4.15 -12.44 6.64
CA VAL A 144 -5.31 -12.83 7.47
C VAL A 144 -6.30 -11.68 7.57
N MET A 145 -5.85 -10.46 7.86
CA MET A 145 -6.73 -9.31 8.00
C MET A 145 -7.35 -8.88 6.67
N ALA A 146 -6.63 -9.02 5.56
CA ALA A 146 -7.18 -8.77 4.23
C ALA A 146 -8.32 -9.77 3.90
N ILE A 147 -8.15 -11.06 4.23
CA ILE A 147 -9.21 -12.07 4.07
C ILE A 147 -10.41 -11.75 4.96
N LEU A 148 -10.18 -11.36 6.22
CA LEU A 148 -11.25 -10.97 7.14
C LEU A 148 -12.00 -9.73 6.63
N GLY A 149 -11.29 -8.71 6.16
CA GLY A 149 -11.89 -7.50 5.57
C GLY A 149 -12.72 -7.80 4.31
N TYR A 150 -12.25 -8.74 3.48
CA TYR A 150 -12.99 -9.17 2.29
C TYR A 150 -14.25 -9.97 2.61
N THR A 151 -14.19 -10.86 3.62
CA THR A 151 -15.25 -11.83 3.92
C THR A 151 -16.28 -11.32 4.93
N THR A 152 -15.90 -10.38 5.81
CA THR A 152 -16.80 -9.89 6.86
C THR A 152 -18.05 -9.23 6.27
N LYS A 153 -19.19 -9.50 6.90
CA LYS A 153 -20.49 -8.88 6.62
C LYS A 153 -20.74 -7.64 7.48
N GLN A 154 -19.95 -7.44 8.53
CA GLN A 154 -20.07 -6.27 9.39
C GLN A 154 -19.53 -5.03 8.68
N ASP A 155 -20.22 -3.91 8.79
CA ASP A 155 -19.74 -2.63 8.25
C ASP A 155 -18.66 -2.04 9.16
N LEU A 156 -17.43 -2.03 8.64
CA LEU A 156 -16.26 -1.50 9.34
C LEU A 156 -16.10 0.02 9.20
N THR A 157 -17.02 0.73 8.55
CA THR A 157 -16.91 2.17 8.29
C THR A 157 -16.73 3.00 9.57
N LYS A 158 -17.51 2.68 10.61
CA LYS A 158 -17.38 3.35 11.91
C LYS A 158 -16.04 3.07 12.58
N PHE A 159 -15.56 1.83 12.49
CA PHE A 159 -14.23 1.46 12.98
C PHE A 159 -13.11 2.17 12.22
N GLY A 160 -13.23 2.28 10.89
CA GLY A 160 -12.26 3.00 10.08
C GLY A 160 -12.10 4.45 10.51
N ALA A 161 -13.19 5.15 10.82
CA ALA A 161 -13.12 6.53 11.31
C ALA A 161 -12.38 6.62 12.66
N ILE A 162 -12.64 5.70 13.58
CA ILE A 162 -11.95 5.64 14.89
C ILE A 162 -10.46 5.32 14.68
N LEU A 163 -10.13 4.35 13.82
CA LEU A 163 -8.76 3.97 13.55
C LEU A 163 -7.97 5.11 12.89
N MET A 164 -8.60 5.87 11.99
CA MET A 164 -7.97 7.06 11.39
C MET A 164 -7.67 8.15 12.44
N MET A 165 -8.56 8.38 13.40
CA MET A 165 -8.28 9.28 14.53
C MET A 165 -7.13 8.73 15.39
N ALA A 166 -7.09 7.42 15.61
CA ALA A 166 -6.02 6.78 16.36
C ALA A 166 -4.66 6.88 15.66
N VAL A 167 -4.61 6.82 14.32
CA VAL A 167 -3.39 7.09 13.54
C VAL A 167 -2.86 8.50 13.82
N ILE A 168 -3.73 9.51 13.81
CA ILE A 168 -3.32 10.89 14.14
C ILE A 168 -2.77 10.94 15.57
N GLY A 169 -3.43 10.28 16.51
CA GLY A 169 -2.98 10.18 17.90
C GLY A 169 -1.60 9.53 18.04
N ILE A 170 -1.35 8.44 17.30
CA ILE A 170 -0.01 7.80 17.28
C ILE A 170 1.05 8.71 16.67
N ILE A 171 0.76 9.42 15.59
CA ILE A 171 1.71 10.37 14.99
C ILE A 171 2.10 11.43 16.01
N ILE A 172 1.12 12.02 16.70
CA ILE A 172 1.39 13.00 17.76
C ILE A 172 2.22 12.38 18.88
N ALA A 173 1.88 11.16 19.33
CA ALA A 173 2.61 10.45 20.37
C ALA A 173 4.06 10.15 19.95
N MET A 174 4.31 9.78 18.68
CA MET A 174 5.66 9.59 18.14
C MET A 174 6.46 10.89 18.16
N VAL A 175 5.85 12.00 17.74
CA VAL A 175 6.51 13.33 17.77
C VAL A 175 6.86 13.71 19.21
N VAL A 176 5.94 13.55 20.14
CA VAL A 176 6.19 13.82 21.56
C VAL A 176 7.28 12.92 22.11
N ASN A 177 7.24 11.61 21.81
CA ASN A 177 8.25 10.66 22.27
C ASN A 177 9.64 10.93 21.69
N PHE A 178 9.72 11.49 20.49
CA PHE A 178 11.00 11.90 19.89
C PHE A 178 11.75 12.91 20.77
N PHE A 179 11.05 13.81 21.49
CA PHE A 179 11.64 14.76 22.41
C PHE A 179 11.86 14.20 23.83
N ILE A 180 10.99 13.26 24.27
CA ILE A 180 11.07 12.67 25.62
C ILE A 180 12.08 11.52 25.66
N GLY A 181 12.18 10.72 24.59
CA GLY A 181 13.07 9.57 24.51
C GLY A 181 12.69 8.40 25.42
N SER A 182 11.39 8.24 25.78
CA SER A 182 10.94 7.19 26.69
C SER A 182 10.80 5.85 25.96
N SER A 183 11.57 4.84 26.40
CA SER A 183 11.47 3.47 25.86
C SER A 183 10.13 2.79 26.17
N MET A 184 9.52 3.10 27.32
CA MET A 184 8.20 2.60 27.68
C MET A 184 7.13 3.17 26.73
N MET A 185 7.23 4.46 26.40
CA MET A 185 6.31 5.11 25.47
C MET A 185 6.48 4.55 24.05
N ASP A 186 7.72 4.27 23.62
CA ASP A 186 8.00 3.64 22.32
C ASP A 186 7.37 2.25 22.21
N LEU A 187 7.44 1.45 23.28
CA LEU A 187 6.78 0.14 23.36
C LEU A 187 5.25 0.26 23.27
N ILE A 188 4.66 1.19 24.02
CA ILE A 188 3.19 1.41 24.00
C ILE A 188 2.74 1.87 22.60
N ILE A 189 3.44 2.83 22.01
CA ILE A 189 3.16 3.32 20.64
C ILE A 189 3.24 2.17 19.64
N SER A 190 4.26 1.31 19.76
CA SER A 190 4.45 0.18 18.86
C SER A 190 3.33 -0.86 18.99
N CYS A 191 2.92 -1.21 20.21
CA CYS A 191 1.79 -2.11 20.45
C CYS A 191 0.47 -1.55 19.88
N LEU A 192 0.18 -0.27 20.14
CA LEU A 192 -1.01 0.39 19.62
C LEU A 192 -0.94 0.50 18.09
N GLY A 193 0.23 0.78 17.52
CA GLY A 193 0.45 0.84 16.08
C GLY A 193 0.09 -0.48 15.40
N VAL A 194 0.57 -1.60 15.94
CA VAL A 194 0.22 -2.93 15.40
C VAL A 194 -1.29 -3.13 15.39
N LEU A 195 -1.98 -2.84 16.50
CA LEU A 195 -3.44 -3.02 16.59
C LEU A 195 -4.18 -2.13 15.58
N ILE A 196 -3.77 -0.87 15.45
CA ILE A 196 -4.42 0.10 14.56
C ILE A 196 -4.22 -0.31 13.10
N PHE A 197 -2.99 -0.58 12.66
CA PHE A 197 -2.73 -0.92 11.26
C PHE A 197 -3.24 -2.31 10.87
N THR A 198 -3.31 -3.24 11.82
CA THR A 198 -4.02 -4.52 11.64
C THR A 198 -5.51 -4.28 11.37
N GLY A 199 -6.16 -3.42 12.15
CA GLY A 199 -7.56 -3.05 11.94
C GLY A 199 -7.79 -2.26 10.64
N LEU A 200 -6.89 -1.31 10.30
CA LEU A 200 -6.96 -0.53 9.07
C LEU A 200 -6.86 -1.41 7.83
N THR A 201 -5.99 -2.42 7.83
CA THR A 201 -5.89 -3.39 6.73
C THR A 201 -7.25 -4.03 6.41
N ALA A 202 -7.99 -4.50 7.42
CA ALA A 202 -9.31 -5.08 7.20
C ALA A 202 -10.33 -4.04 6.70
N TYR A 203 -10.32 -2.84 7.26
CA TYR A 203 -11.17 -1.74 6.83
C TYR A 203 -10.90 -1.32 5.39
N ASP A 204 -9.63 -1.13 5.03
CA ASP A 204 -9.26 -0.67 3.68
C ASP A 204 -9.57 -1.73 2.61
N VAL A 205 -9.35 -3.01 2.89
CA VAL A 205 -9.78 -4.09 1.98
C VAL A 205 -11.31 -4.10 1.82
N GLN A 206 -12.08 -3.93 2.89
CA GLN A 206 -13.53 -3.83 2.78
C GLN A 206 -13.97 -2.59 1.99
N LYS A 207 -13.32 -1.45 2.19
CA LYS A 207 -13.55 -0.22 1.43
C LYS A 207 -13.25 -0.41 -0.05
N LEU A 208 -12.12 -1.05 -0.39
CA LEU A 208 -11.75 -1.37 -1.77
C LEU A 208 -12.73 -2.34 -2.42
N LYS A 209 -13.23 -3.34 -1.69
CA LYS A 209 -14.30 -4.23 -2.17
C LYS A 209 -15.55 -3.42 -2.54
N ARG A 210 -15.95 -2.45 -1.73
CA ARG A 210 -17.09 -1.55 -2.04
C ARG A 210 -16.83 -0.66 -3.24
N ILE A 211 -15.61 -0.12 -3.37
CA ILE A 211 -15.22 0.64 -4.57
C ILE A 211 -15.31 -0.25 -5.80
N GLY A 212 -14.73 -1.46 -5.73
CA GLY A 212 -14.73 -2.42 -6.84
C GLY A 212 -16.13 -2.84 -7.31
N SER A 213 -17.15 -2.77 -6.43
CA SER A 213 -18.54 -3.04 -6.81
C SER A 213 -19.21 -1.92 -7.61
N GLY A 214 -18.62 -0.72 -7.63
CA GLY A 214 -19.19 0.46 -8.31
C GLY A 214 -18.40 0.95 -9.52
N VAL A 215 -17.34 0.25 -9.96
CA VAL A 215 -16.48 0.69 -11.06
C VAL A 215 -16.69 -0.14 -12.33
N GLU A 216 -16.61 0.52 -13.47
CA GLU A 216 -16.58 -0.14 -14.78
C GLU A 216 -15.16 -0.63 -15.09
N PHE A 217 -15.04 -1.88 -15.57
CA PHE A 217 -13.77 -2.46 -15.94
C PHE A 217 -13.14 -1.75 -17.13
N GLY A 218 -11.81 -1.52 -17.05
CA GLY A 218 -11.06 -0.92 -18.15
C GLY A 218 -11.14 0.60 -18.24
N ALA A 219 -11.96 1.27 -17.43
CA ALA A 219 -11.99 2.72 -17.36
C ALA A 219 -10.72 3.28 -16.72
N GLU A 220 -10.22 4.42 -17.22
CA GLU A 220 -9.04 5.09 -16.64
C GLU A 220 -9.23 5.42 -15.16
N SER A 221 -10.45 5.78 -14.76
CA SER A 221 -10.84 6.01 -13.37
C SER A 221 -10.64 4.78 -12.48
N THR A 222 -10.96 3.58 -12.98
CA THR A 222 -10.80 2.31 -12.25
C THR A 222 -9.32 2.01 -12.01
N ASN A 223 -8.47 2.22 -13.01
CA ASN A 223 -7.02 2.04 -12.86
C ASN A 223 -6.43 3.02 -11.84
N LYS A 224 -6.85 4.28 -11.87
CA LYS A 224 -6.43 5.27 -10.85
C LYS A 224 -6.85 4.85 -9.44
N LEU A 225 -8.09 4.38 -9.27
CA LEU A 225 -8.59 3.90 -7.99
C LEU A 225 -7.83 2.66 -7.50
N ALA A 226 -7.46 1.74 -8.41
CA ALA A 226 -6.64 0.58 -8.08
C ALA A 226 -5.24 0.98 -7.60
N ILE A 227 -4.58 1.94 -8.27
CA ILE A 227 -3.25 2.43 -7.87
C ILE A 227 -3.31 3.13 -6.51
N MET A 228 -4.31 3.99 -6.27
CA MET A 228 -4.48 4.64 -4.97
C MET A 228 -4.85 3.66 -3.86
N GLY A 229 -5.66 2.66 -4.18
CA GLY A 229 -5.96 1.56 -3.26
C GLY A 229 -4.71 0.76 -2.90
N ALA A 230 -3.86 0.49 -3.89
CA ALA A 230 -2.58 -0.18 -3.68
C ALA A 230 -1.63 0.66 -2.81
N LEU A 231 -1.59 1.98 -3.00
CA LEU A 231 -0.81 2.89 -2.15
C LEU A 231 -1.30 2.83 -0.69
N ASN A 232 -2.62 2.86 -0.44
CA ASN A 232 -3.16 2.79 0.91
C ASN A 232 -2.78 1.46 1.60
N LEU A 233 -3.02 0.32 0.94
CA LEU A 233 -2.63 -0.99 1.49
C LEU A 233 -1.11 -1.14 1.66
N TYR A 234 -0.33 -0.54 0.76
CA TYR A 234 1.13 -0.48 0.90
C TYR A 234 1.55 0.28 2.17
N LEU A 235 0.93 1.44 2.43
CA LEU A 235 1.18 2.24 3.63
C LEU A 235 0.81 1.46 4.90
N ASP A 236 -0.33 0.77 4.91
CA ASP A 236 -0.73 -0.07 6.03
C ASP A 236 0.29 -1.17 6.29
N PHE A 237 0.74 -1.85 5.24
CA PHE A 237 1.73 -2.92 5.34
C PHE A 237 3.06 -2.42 5.89
N VAL A 238 3.59 -1.32 5.33
CA VAL A 238 4.89 -0.77 5.74
C VAL A 238 4.84 -0.27 7.18
N ASN A 239 3.75 0.41 7.57
CA ASN A 239 3.59 0.86 8.96
C ASN A 239 3.47 -0.32 9.92
N LEU A 240 2.66 -1.34 9.59
CA LEU A 240 2.54 -2.57 10.37
C LEU A 240 3.90 -3.26 10.53
N PHE A 241 4.66 -3.39 9.43
CA PHE A 241 6.01 -3.94 9.44
C PHE A 241 6.94 -3.16 10.38
N MET A 242 6.95 -1.84 10.29
CA MET A 242 7.80 -0.99 11.12
C MET A 242 7.47 -1.11 12.61
N PHE A 243 6.19 -1.17 12.98
CA PHE A 243 5.79 -1.37 14.38
C PHE A 243 6.13 -2.78 14.88
N LEU A 244 5.91 -3.81 14.06
CA LEU A 244 6.33 -5.19 14.40
C LEU A 244 7.84 -5.31 14.53
N LEU A 245 8.62 -4.67 13.64
CA LEU A 245 10.07 -4.67 13.71
C LEU A 245 10.59 -3.96 14.96
N ARG A 246 9.93 -2.91 15.44
CA ARG A 246 10.25 -2.26 16.72
C ARG A 246 9.98 -3.17 17.93
N LEU A 247 8.92 -4.00 17.85
CA LEU A 247 8.55 -4.91 18.94
C LEU A 247 9.39 -6.17 19.01
N PHE A 248 9.68 -6.77 17.85
CA PHE A 248 10.27 -8.11 17.76
C PHE A 248 11.66 -8.11 17.12
N GLY A 249 12.15 -6.96 16.64
CA GLY A 249 13.43 -6.89 15.95
C GLY A 249 14.62 -7.00 16.89
N ASP A 250 15.50 -7.96 16.60
CA ASP A 250 16.81 -8.07 17.26
C ASP A 250 17.74 -6.98 16.70
N ARG A 251 18.36 -6.24 17.61
CA ARG A 251 19.27 -5.12 17.33
C ARG A 251 20.73 -5.55 17.44
#